data_c9c7f1bbccb03543b20992d8cdabbcc3
#
_entry.id   c9c7f1bbccb03543b20992d8cdabbcc3
#
_cell.length_a   1.000
_cell.length_b   1.000
_cell.length_c   1.000
_cell.angle_alpha   90.00
_cell.angle_beta   90.00
_cell.angle_gamma   90.00
#
_symmetry.space_group_name_H-M   'P 1'
#
loop_
_entity.id
_entity.type
_entity.pdbx_description
1 polymer ?
#
loop_
_entity_poly.entity_id
_entity_poly.type
_entity_poly.pdbx_seq_one_letter_code
_entity_poly.pdbx_strand_id
1 'polypeptide(L)'
;MHAQPVVDLATGLVAGYELLSRFDGPWRAAPDAWFAAAQHWGANPALQARVLEKAVVARGDLPPNTFLTVNVDPHLLADDAVAGALLQHADLSRVVLELTEHTRLDEGGRVLAVLDRVRAAGALVAMDDAGTGYAGLELLLALRPDVVKLDRALITGIDADPVKRALVEVFGDLVGRMDGWILAEGIETRAELDALIALGVPLGQGWALGRPQPQMLAALPPEDVAHIRGTASRASLTGNVASVVRPATAGRDRDRAEVLLRDDGMVTEVRDGTGRWVPAMTVAPSAALAEVARRAMLRPEPRRWDPLVCTDVNGAVVGTVPLDALVLALCDSPGA
;
A
#
# COMPACT_ATOMS: atom_id res chain seq x y z
N MET A 1 15.41 -0.08 16.07
CA MET A 1 14.77 -0.57 14.84
C MET A 1 15.52 0.00 13.64
N HIS A 2 15.47 -0.67 12.49
CA HIS A 2 15.94 -0.10 11.22
C HIS A 2 14.73 0.18 10.35
N ALA A 3 14.82 1.20 9.51
CA ALA A 3 13.81 1.55 8.54
C ALA A 3 14.28 1.16 7.14
N GLN A 4 13.46 0.43 6.40
CA GLN A 4 13.68 0.15 4.98
C GLN A 4 12.68 0.94 4.16
N PRO A 5 13.10 1.70 3.14
CA PRO A 5 12.18 2.52 2.37
C PRO A 5 11.24 1.67 1.51
N VAL A 6 9.97 2.07 1.49
CA VAL A 6 8.97 1.68 0.50
C VAL A 6 8.82 2.84 -0.47
N VAL A 7 8.88 2.57 -1.76
CA VAL A 7 8.96 3.58 -2.83
C VAL A 7 7.72 3.49 -3.71
N ASP A 8 7.15 4.63 -4.03
CA ASP A 8 6.15 4.79 -5.09
C ASP A 8 6.82 4.65 -6.47
N LEU A 9 6.46 3.59 -7.19
CA LEU A 9 7.08 3.23 -8.47
C LEU A 9 6.60 4.07 -9.66
N ALA A 10 5.63 4.93 -9.48
CA ALA A 10 5.24 5.92 -10.48
C ALA A 10 6.06 7.20 -10.38
N THR A 11 6.42 7.62 -9.15
CA THR A 11 7.06 8.91 -8.88
C THR A 11 8.51 8.81 -8.43
N GLY A 12 8.95 7.67 -7.94
CA GLY A 12 10.27 7.48 -7.31
C GLY A 12 10.40 8.16 -5.95
N LEU A 13 9.29 8.55 -5.33
CA LEU A 13 9.29 9.13 -3.98
C LEU A 13 9.19 8.04 -2.92
N VAL A 14 9.75 8.30 -1.75
CA VAL A 14 9.57 7.40 -0.60
C VAL A 14 8.13 7.57 -0.10
N ALA A 15 7.35 6.50 -0.16
CA ALA A 15 5.97 6.43 0.28
C ALA A 15 5.85 6.02 1.75
N GLY A 16 6.79 5.22 2.24
CA GLY A 16 6.77 4.73 3.62
C GLY A 16 8.05 3.99 4.00
N TYR A 17 7.98 3.34 5.17
CA TYR A 17 9.12 2.58 5.71
C TYR A 17 8.63 1.33 6.42
N GLU A 18 9.27 0.21 6.13
CA GLU A 18 9.15 -0.97 6.98
C GLU A 18 10.08 -0.87 8.19
N LEU A 19 9.53 -1.04 9.38
CA LEU A 19 10.30 -1.02 10.62
C LEU A 19 10.73 -2.44 11.02
N LEU A 20 11.98 -2.72 10.81
CA LEU A 20 12.60 -4.00 11.07
C LEU A 20 13.27 -4.01 12.44
N SER A 21 12.90 -4.97 13.29
CA SER A 21 13.49 -5.14 14.61
C SER A 21 15.00 -5.38 14.52
N ARG A 22 15.76 -4.74 15.39
CA ARG A 22 17.19 -4.98 15.59
C ARG A 22 17.47 -5.06 17.09
N PHE A 23 18.22 -6.05 17.48
CA PHE A 23 18.54 -6.33 18.86
C PHE A 23 20.03 -6.06 19.10
N ASP A 24 20.30 -5.04 19.87
CA ASP A 24 21.65 -4.67 20.32
C ASP A 24 21.89 -5.27 21.70
N GLY A 25 22.87 -6.15 21.81
CA GLY A 25 23.20 -6.81 23.06
C GLY A 25 24.48 -7.63 22.93
N PRO A 26 24.90 -8.31 24.02
CA PRO A 26 26.11 -9.14 24.00
C PRO A 26 25.97 -10.35 23.04
N TRP A 27 24.74 -10.74 22.73
CA TRP A 27 24.41 -11.86 21.83
C TRP A 27 23.98 -11.32 20.47
N ARG A 28 24.83 -11.51 19.46
CA ARG A 28 24.49 -11.14 18.08
C ARG A 28 23.74 -12.29 17.43
N ALA A 29 22.44 -12.10 17.23
CA ALA A 29 21.58 -13.05 16.51
C ALA A 29 20.63 -12.28 15.59
N ALA A 30 20.14 -12.94 14.53
CA ALA A 30 19.11 -12.40 13.67
C ALA A 30 17.80 -12.20 14.44
N PRO A 31 16.91 -11.28 14.03
CA PRO A 31 15.63 -11.03 14.70
C PRO A 31 14.82 -12.31 14.94
N ASP A 32 14.74 -13.20 13.96
CA ASP A 32 14.00 -14.47 14.04
C ASP A 32 14.46 -15.34 15.22
N ALA A 33 15.77 -15.39 15.49
CA ALA A 33 16.29 -16.14 16.63
C ALA A 33 15.85 -15.53 17.96
N TRP A 34 15.72 -14.21 18.05
CA TRP A 34 15.22 -13.51 19.23
C TRP A 34 13.73 -13.76 19.44
N PHE A 35 12.91 -13.70 18.39
CA PHE A 35 11.49 -14.01 18.46
C PHE A 35 11.25 -15.48 18.81
N ALA A 36 11.99 -16.41 18.20
CA ALA A 36 11.93 -17.82 18.54
C ALA A 36 12.32 -18.10 20.00
N ALA A 37 13.36 -17.44 20.51
CA ALA A 37 13.73 -17.54 21.92
C ALA A 37 12.63 -16.95 22.82
N ALA A 38 12.07 -15.80 22.49
CA ALA A 38 10.97 -15.20 23.26
C ALA A 38 9.75 -16.13 23.27
N GLN A 39 9.42 -16.78 22.18
CA GLN A 39 8.35 -17.77 22.11
C GLN A 39 8.64 -18.98 23.02
N HIS A 40 9.85 -19.52 22.94
CA HIS A 40 10.28 -20.65 23.78
C HIS A 40 10.14 -20.36 25.28
N TRP A 41 10.48 -19.13 25.69
CA TRP A 41 10.43 -18.72 27.10
C TRP A 41 9.11 -18.04 27.51
N GLY A 42 8.09 -18.03 26.67
CA GLY A 42 6.79 -17.41 26.95
C GLY A 42 6.82 -15.89 27.04
N ALA A 43 7.86 -15.23 26.50
CA ALA A 43 8.04 -13.77 26.52
C ALA A 43 7.60 -13.10 25.21
N ASN A 44 7.08 -13.87 24.23
CA ASN A 44 6.75 -13.35 22.90
C ASN A 44 5.69 -12.23 22.94
N PRO A 45 4.60 -12.31 23.73
CA PRO A 45 3.62 -11.21 23.82
C PRO A 45 4.26 -9.90 24.33
N ALA A 46 5.10 -9.96 25.36
CA ALA A 46 5.78 -8.79 25.90
C ALA A 46 6.78 -8.18 24.91
N LEU A 47 7.52 -9.03 24.17
CA LEU A 47 8.43 -8.59 23.11
C LEU A 47 7.67 -7.92 21.97
N GLN A 48 6.58 -8.54 21.50
CA GLN A 48 5.73 -8.01 20.42
C GLN A 48 5.12 -6.67 20.83
N ALA A 49 4.55 -6.58 22.02
CA ALA A 49 4.01 -5.32 22.56
C ALA A 49 5.07 -4.21 22.55
N ARG A 50 6.30 -4.53 23.00
CA ARG A 50 7.41 -3.56 23.00
C ARG A 50 7.83 -3.11 21.60
N VAL A 51 7.78 -4.00 20.61
CA VAL A 51 8.06 -3.68 19.21
C VAL A 51 7.00 -2.71 18.68
N LEU A 52 5.71 -3.00 18.93
CA LEU A 52 4.60 -2.16 18.49
C LEU A 52 4.63 -0.77 19.16
N GLU A 53 4.87 -0.68 20.47
CA GLU A 53 5.05 0.60 21.15
C GLU A 53 6.13 1.45 20.49
N LYS A 54 7.30 0.85 20.19
CA LYS A 54 8.39 1.55 19.51
C LYS A 54 8.00 2.00 18.11
N ALA A 55 7.24 1.19 17.36
CA ALA A 55 6.78 1.56 16.03
C ALA A 55 5.80 2.75 16.11
N VAL A 56 4.83 2.73 17.01
CA VAL A 56 3.89 3.84 17.18
C VAL A 56 4.61 5.13 17.61
N VAL A 57 5.63 5.04 18.46
CA VAL A 57 6.45 6.21 18.82
C VAL A 57 7.21 6.74 17.60
N ALA A 58 7.83 5.85 16.80
CA ALA A 58 8.58 6.23 15.60
C ALA A 58 7.70 6.92 14.53
N ARG A 59 6.38 6.75 14.58
CA ARG A 59 5.43 7.48 13.72
C ARG A 59 5.59 9.00 13.83
N GLY A 60 5.95 9.51 15.02
CA GLY A 60 6.16 10.93 15.23
C GLY A 60 7.32 11.54 14.43
N ASP A 61 8.28 10.69 14.01
CA ASP A 61 9.47 11.10 13.27
C ASP A 61 9.31 10.91 11.74
N LEU A 62 8.14 10.42 11.28
CA LEU A 62 7.88 10.17 9.87
C LEU A 62 7.89 11.48 9.06
N PRO A 63 8.58 11.50 7.91
CA PRO A 63 8.43 12.59 6.94
C PRO A 63 6.96 12.81 6.56
N PRO A 64 6.60 14.04 6.13
CA PRO A 64 5.25 14.28 5.61
C PRO A 64 4.86 13.30 4.50
N ASN A 65 3.59 12.90 4.47
CA ASN A 65 3.02 12.00 3.45
C ASN A 65 3.74 10.65 3.34
N THR A 66 4.25 10.11 4.46
CA THR A 66 4.80 8.76 4.49
C THR A 66 4.10 7.94 5.59
N PHE A 67 4.11 6.63 5.45
CA PHE A 67 3.61 5.69 6.45
C PHE A 67 4.75 4.84 7.02
N LEU A 68 4.47 4.11 8.09
CA LEU A 68 5.35 3.04 8.55
C LEU A 68 4.59 1.72 8.55
N THR A 69 5.30 0.64 8.29
CA THR A 69 4.77 -0.71 8.47
C THR A 69 5.51 -1.41 9.61
N VAL A 70 4.83 -2.30 10.29
CA VAL A 70 5.39 -3.10 11.39
C VAL A 70 4.80 -4.49 11.40
N ASN A 71 5.66 -5.49 11.50
CA ASN A 71 5.29 -6.88 11.60
C ASN A 71 4.64 -7.20 12.95
N VAL A 72 3.53 -7.90 12.91
CA VAL A 72 2.83 -8.43 14.09
C VAL A 72 2.46 -9.89 13.88
N ASP A 73 2.76 -10.72 14.89
CA ASP A 73 2.30 -12.10 14.90
C ASP A 73 0.79 -12.12 15.15
N PRO A 74 -0.03 -12.59 14.18
CA PRO A 74 -1.47 -12.55 14.30
C PRO A 74 -2.02 -13.35 15.49
N HIS A 75 -1.32 -14.42 15.88
CA HIS A 75 -1.70 -15.21 17.07
C HIS A 75 -1.60 -14.39 18.37
N LEU A 76 -0.78 -13.35 18.38
CA LEU A 76 -0.58 -12.47 19.53
C LEU A 76 -1.51 -11.26 19.52
N LEU A 77 -2.18 -10.94 18.42
CA LEU A 77 -3.06 -9.77 18.36
C LEU A 77 -4.20 -9.78 19.38
N ALA A 78 -4.67 -10.96 19.75
CA ALA A 78 -5.70 -11.14 20.78
C ALA A 78 -5.14 -11.16 22.21
N ASP A 79 -3.83 -11.09 22.41
CA ASP A 79 -3.20 -10.96 23.71
C ASP A 79 -3.38 -9.53 24.26
N ASP A 80 -3.73 -9.42 25.55
CA ASP A 80 -4.04 -8.12 26.17
C ASP A 80 -2.87 -7.13 26.12
N ALA A 81 -1.63 -7.61 26.25
CA ALA A 81 -0.45 -6.74 26.19
C ALA A 81 -0.22 -6.22 24.76
N VAL A 82 -0.40 -7.09 23.74
CA VAL A 82 -0.20 -6.75 22.34
C VAL A 82 -1.33 -5.84 21.84
N ALA A 83 -2.59 -6.21 22.09
CA ALA A 83 -3.74 -5.37 21.78
C ALA A 83 -3.65 -4.02 22.51
N GLY A 84 -3.27 -4.02 23.79
CA GLY A 84 -3.10 -2.81 24.61
C GLY A 84 -2.04 -1.87 24.06
N ALA A 85 -0.91 -2.40 23.56
CA ALA A 85 0.17 -1.60 22.96
C ALA A 85 -0.31 -0.76 21.75
N LEU A 86 -1.31 -1.24 21.01
CA LEU A 86 -1.94 -0.52 19.89
C LEU A 86 -3.10 0.34 20.36
N LEU A 87 -4.06 -0.26 21.08
CA LEU A 87 -5.36 0.34 21.37
C LEU A 87 -5.34 1.41 22.46
N GLN A 88 -4.20 1.61 23.17
CA GLN A 88 -4.01 2.78 24.04
C GLN A 88 -3.86 4.09 23.24
N HIS A 89 -3.62 4.01 21.95
CA HIS A 89 -3.47 5.17 21.05
C HIS A 89 -4.79 5.46 20.35
N ALA A 90 -5.30 6.68 20.48
CA ALA A 90 -6.54 7.12 19.82
C ALA A 90 -6.37 7.34 18.32
N ASP A 91 -5.14 7.57 17.87
CA ASP A 91 -4.77 7.80 16.47
C ASP A 91 -3.62 6.86 16.07
N LEU A 92 -3.89 5.96 15.14
CA LEU A 92 -2.95 5.06 14.48
C LEU A 92 -2.81 5.36 12.98
N SER A 93 -3.24 6.53 12.54
CA SER A 93 -3.03 6.95 11.15
C SER A 93 -1.57 6.83 10.74
N ARG A 94 -1.30 6.48 9.49
CA ARG A 94 0.05 6.26 8.95
C ARG A 94 0.78 5.03 9.53
N VAL A 95 0.09 4.16 10.25
CA VAL A 95 0.61 2.86 10.71
C VAL A 95 -0.06 1.75 9.90
N VAL A 96 0.74 0.83 9.38
CA VAL A 96 0.29 -0.37 8.68
C VAL A 96 0.76 -1.58 9.48
N LEU A 97 -0.17 -2.44 9.87
CA LEU A 97 0.14 -3.70 10.56
C LEU A 97 0.31 -4.81 9.53
N GLU A 98 1.48 -5.43 9.49
CA GLU A 98 1.78 -6.54 8.59
C GLU A 98 1.49 -7.89 9.24
N LEU A 99 0.65 -8.69 8.59
CA LEU A 99 0.24 -10.03 9.03
C LEU A 99 0.70 -11.05 8.00
N THR A 100 1.42 -12.09 8.45
CA THR A 100 1.93 -13.13 7.55
C THR A 100 0.80 -14.02 7.02
N GLU A 101 0.91 -14.52 5.78
CA GLU A 101 -0.09 -15.41 5.14
C GLU A 101 -0.28 -16.75 5.85
N HIS A 102 0.66 -17.20 6.67
CA HIS A 102 0.57 -18.44 7.45
C HIS A 102 -0.37 -18.34 8.65
N THR A 103 -1.04 -17.22 8.79
CA THR A 103 -1.97 -16.95 9.89
C THR A 103 -3.24 -17.76 9.72
N ARG A 104 -3.56 -18.58 10.72
CA ARG A 104 -4.92 -19.06 10.91
C ARG A 104 -5.66 -18.05 11.78
N LEU A 105 -6.71 -17.47 11.23
CA LEU A 105 -7.61 -16.64 12.04
C LEU A 105 -8.25 -17.51 13.11
N ASP A 106 -8.33 -17.00 14.33
CA ASP A 106 -8.92 -17.70 15.46
C ASP A 106 -10.43 -17.93 15.22
N GLU A 107 -10.93 -19.12 15.55
CA GLU A 107 -12.36 -19.47 15.42
C GLU A 107 -13.29 -18.54 16.23
N GLY A 108 -12.74 -17.83 17.22
CA GLY A 108 -13.47 -16.88 18.07
C GLY A 108 -13.61 -15.47 17.52
N GLY A 109 -12.97 -15.12 16.40
CA GLY A 109 -13.03 -13.80 15.77
C GLY A 109 -12.38 -12.66 16.59
N ARG A 110 -11.59 -12.99 17.64
CA ARG A 110 -10.97 -11.97 18.50
C ARG A 110 -9.91 -11.15 17.76
N VAL A 111 -9.14 -11.81 16.87
CA VAL A 111 -8.14 -11.13 16.03
C VAL A 111 -8.83 -10.12 15.13
N LEU A 112 -9.92 -10.49 14.45
CA LEU A 112 -10.68 -9.58 13.60
C LEU A 112 -11.27 -8.41 14.40
N ALA A 113 -11.78 -8.65 15.61
CA ALA A 113 -12.29 -7.59 16.47
C ALA A 113 -11.20 -6.58 16.89
N VAL A 114 -9.96 -7.02 17.11
CA VAL A 114 -8.82 -6.13 17.35
C VAL A 114 -8.48 -5.34 16.08
N LEU A 115 -8.43 -6.01 14.92
CA LEU A 115 -8.17 -5.36 13.62
C LEU A 115 -9.22 -4.29 13.30
N ASP A 116 -10.50 -4.56 13.55
CA ASP A 116 -11.55 -3.55 13.35
C ASP A 116 -11.33 -2.32 14.23
N ARG A 117 -10.89 -2.52 15.48
CA ARG A 117 -10.60 -1.41 16.40
C ARG A 117 -9.38 -0.60 15.98
N VAL A 118 -8.30 -1.25 15.52
CA VAL A 118 -7.10 -0.52 15.05
C VAL A 118 -7.39 0.21 13.73
N ARG A 119 -8.23 -0.35 12.84
CA ARG A 119 -8.74 0.35 11.66
C ARG A 119 -9.60 1.56 12.02
N ALA A 120 -10.46 1.43 13.02
CA ALA A 120 -11.25 2.55 13.54
C ALA A 120 -10.37 3.67 14.12
N ALA A 121 -9.15 3.34 14.60
CA ALA A 121 -8.14 4.31 15.02
C ALA A 121 -7.26 4.84 13.85
N GLY A 122 -7.54 4.44 12.61
CA GLY A 122 -6.88 4.92 11.41
C GLY A 122 -5.71 4.08 10.91
N ALA A 123 -5.40 2.92 11.53
CA ALA A 123 -4.39 2.00 11.02
C ALA A 123 -4.87 1.28 9.75
N LEU A 124 -3.92 0.92 8.89
CA LEU A 124 -4.11 0.03 7.77
C LEU A 124 -3.59 -1.38 8.11
N VAL A 125 -4.03 -2.37 7.36
CA VAL A 125 -3.61 -3.76 7.50
C VAL A 125 -2.98 -4.22 6.20
N ALA A 126 -1.79 -4.79 6.30
CA ALA A 126 -1.11 -5.45 5.19
C ALA A 126 -1.11 -6.98 5.37
N MET A 127 -1.26 -7.68 4.27
CA MET A 127 -0.99 -9.11 4.18
C MET A 127 0.41 -9.30 3.61
N ASP A 128 1.26 -9.98 4.37
CA ASP A 128 2.66 -10.24 4.02
C ASP A 128 2.85 -11.62 3.40
N ASP A 129 3.94 -11.78 2.62
CA ASP A 129 4.36 -13.02 1.95
C ASP A 129 3.31 -13.61 0.97
N ALA A 130 2.45 -12.78 0.37
CA ALA A 130 1.42 -13.24 -0.55
C ALA A 130 2.03 -13.94 -1.78
N GLY A 131 1.51 -15.13 -2.08
CA GLY A 131 1.92 -15.93 -3.25
C GLY A 131 2.74 -17.16 -2.90
N THR A 132 3.08 -17.42 -1.63
CA THR A 132 3.89 -18.57 -1.22
C THR A 132 3.05 -19.80 -0.78
N GLY A 133 1.73 -19.65 -0.58
CA GLY A 133 0.89 -20.74 -0.07
C GLY A 133 -0.59 -20.70 -0.47
N TYR A 134 -1.29 -21.82 -0.22
CA TYR A 134 -2.73 -21.98 -0.47
C TYR A 134 -3.62 -21.24 0.55
N ALA A 135 -3.12 -20.97 1.75
CA ALA A 135 -3.87 -20.30 2.81
C ALA A 135 -4.10 -18.81 2.55
N GLY A 136 -3.30 -18.23 1.66
CA GLY A 136 -3.30 -16.80 1.38
C GLY A 136 -4.65 -16.27 0.85
N LEU A 137 -5.37 -17.02 0.00
CA LEU A 137 -6.66 -16.55 -0.54
C LEU A 137 -7.77 -16.51 0.52
N GLU A 138 -7.84 -17.49 1.43
CA GLU A 138 -8.80 -17.46 2.53
C GLU A 138 -8.54 -16.28 3.48
N LEU A 139 -7.27 -16.07 3.80
CA LEU A 139 -6.85 -14.95 4.64
C LEU A 139 -7.13 -13.61 3.96
N LEU A 140 -6.83 -13.47 2.67
CA LEU A 140 -7.12 -12.30 1.87
C LEU A 140 -8.62 -11.92 1.91
N LEU A 141 -9.50 -12.92 1.73
CA LEU A 141 -10.95 -12.71 1.78
C LEU A 141 -11.45 -12.31 3.17
N ALA A 142 -10.85 -12.88 4.21
CA ALA A 142 -11.24 -12.63 5.59
C ALA A 142 -10.69 -11.28 6.13
N LEU A 143 -9.43 -10.98 5.84
CA LEU A 143 -8.77 -9.75 6.28
C LEU A 143 -9.18 -8.52 5.49
N ARG A 144 -9.44 -8.68 4.17
CA ARG A 144 -9.59 -7.57 3.23
C ARG A 144 -8.50 -6.52 3.47
N PRO A 145 -7.23 -6.90 3.25
CA PRO A 145 -6.12 -6.03 3.58
C PRO A 145 -6.10 -4.78 2.70
N ASP A 146 -5.61 -3.69 3.26
CA ASP A 146 -5.41 -2.43 2.55
C ASP A 146 -4.16 -2.50 1.65
N VAL A 147 -3.18 -3.34 2.03
CA VAL A 147 -1.94 -3.60 1.26
C VAL A 147 -1.69 -5.10 1.17
N VAL A 148 -1.29 -5.57 -0.01
CA VAL A 148 -0.81 -6.95 -0.23
C VAL A 148 0.65 -6.89 -0.67
N LYS A 149 1.55 -7.50 0.12
CA LYS A 149 2.98 -7.56 -0.15
C LYS A 149 3.26 -8.86 -0.92
N LEU A 150 3.81 -8.72 -2.12
CA LEU A 150 4.20 -9.85 -2.96
C LEU A 150 5.61 -10.29 -2.56
N ASP A 151 5.73 -11.56 -2.17
CA ASP A 151 6.98 -12.14 -1.69
C ASP A 151 8.10 -12.10 -2.75
N ARG A 152 9.33 -11.98 -2.27
CA ARG A 152 10.54 -11.99 -3.08
C ARG A 152 10.62 -13.17 -4.06
N ALA A 153 10.12 -14.36 -3.71
CA ALA A 153 10.15 -15.51 -4.61
C ALA A 153 9.37 -15.27 -5.90
N LEU A 154 8.30 -14.46 -5.85
CA LEU A 154 7.55 -14.04 -7.02
C LEU A 154 8.29 -12.95 -7.82
N ILE A 155 9.03 -12.08 -7.15
CA ILE A 155 9.67 -10.91 -7.77
C ILE A 155 11.03 -11.25 -8.40
N THR A 156 11.85 -12.09 -7.76
CA THR A 156 13.17 -12.46 -8.28
C THR A 156 13.07 -13.05 -9.68
N GLY A 157 13.72 -12.38 -10.68
CA GLY A 157 13.75 -12.81 -12.07
C GLY A 157 12.44 -12.60 -12.84
N ILE A 158 11.52 -11.76 -12.35
CA ILE A 158 10.24 -11.44 -13.02
C ILE A 158 10.44 -10.81 -14.41
N ASP A 159 11.57 -10.15 -14.63
CA ASP A 159 11.94 -9.56 -15.91
C ASP A 159 12.09 -10.60 -17.03
N ALA A 160 12.39 -11.85 -16.69
CA ALA A 160 12.58 -12.95 -17.64
C ALA A 160 11.48 -14.02 -17.58
N ASP A 161 10.59 -14.01 -16.57
CA ASP A 161 9.58 -15.06 -16.35
C ASP A 161 8.15 -14.55 -16.65
N PRO A 162 7.55 -14.98 -17.79
CA PRO A 162 6.20 -14.56 -18.16
C PRO A 162 5.11 -15.10 -17.21
N VAL A 163 5.35 -16.23 -16.52
CA VAL A 163 4.38 -16.79 -15.57
C VAL A 163 4.31 -15.92 -14.30
N LYS A 164 5.45 -15.46 -13.79
CA LYS A 164 5.51 -14.53 -12.67
C LYS A 164 4.82 -13.21 -13.00
N ARG A 165 5.03 -12.67 -14.20
CA ARG A 165 4.32 -11.46 -14.68
C ARG A 165 2.81 -11.66 -14.66
N ALA A 166 2.32 -12.74 -15.24
CA ALA A 166 0.89 -13.05 -15.25
C ALA A 166 0.31 -13.22 -13.83
N LEU A 167 1.07 -13.80 -12.90
CA LEU A 167 0.65 -13.89 -11.49
C LEU A 167 0.55 -12.52 -10.84
N VAL A 168 1.51 -11.63 -11.06
CA VAL A 168 1.48 -10.26 -10.53
C VAL A 168 0.29 -9.48 -11.10
N GLU A 169 -0.01 -9.64 -12.40
CA GLU A 169 -1.21 -9.05 -13.01
C GLU A 169 -2.50 -9.55 -12.36
N VAL A 170 -2.62 -10.86 -12.12
CA VAL A 170 -3.78 -11.46 -11.43
C VAL A 170 -3.92 -10.92 -10.00
N PHE A 171 -2.82 -10.81 -9.26
CA PHE A 171 -2.84 -10.19 -7.93
C PHE A 171 -3.22 -8.71 -8.01
N GLY A 172 -2.70 -7.98 -9.00
CA GLY A 172 -3.05 -6.58 -9.27
C GLY A 172 -4.53 -6.39 -9.48
N ASP A 173 -5.14 -7.18 -10.34
CA ASP A 173 -6.58 -7.17 -10.60
C ASP A 173 -7.40 -7.51 -9.35
N LEU A 174 -7.01 -8.55 -8.62
CA LEU A 174 -7.74 -8.99 -7.43
C LEU A 174 -7.72 -7.94 -6.32
N VAL A 175 -6.52 -7.43 -6.00
CA VAL A 175 -6.31 -6.44 -4.94
C VAL A 175 -6.94 -5.10 -5.32
N GLY A 176 -6.83 -4.69 -6.58
CA GLY A 176 -7.48 -3.48 -7.10
C GLY A 176 -9.02 -3.52 -6.98
N ARG A 177 -9.65 -4.71 -7.12
CA ARG A 177 -11.11 -4.88 -6.89
C ARG A 177 -11.52 -4.72 -5.42
N MET A 178 -10.57 -4.85 -4.50
CA MET A 178 -10.77 -4.65 -3.07
C MET A 178 -10.38 -3.25 -2.61
N ASP A 179 -10.02 -2.35 -3.54
CA ASP A 179 -9.47 -1.01 -3.27
C ASP A 179 -8.14 -1.04 -2.49
N GLY A 180 -7.42 -2.15 -2.59
CA GLY A 180 -6.13 -2.36 -1.94
C GLY A 180 -4.94 -1.97 -2.83
N TRP A 181 -3.76 -1.96 -2.23
CA TRP A 181 -2.49 -1.63 -2.87
C TRP A 181 -1.58 -2.85 -2.92
N ILE A 182 -0.82 -2.99 -4.02
CA ILE A 182 0.25 -3.99 -4.10
C ILE A 182 1.60 -3.35 -3.76
N LEU A 183 2.39 -4.06 -2.96
CA LEU A 183 3.77 -3.76 -2.68
C LEU A 183 4.64 -4.95 -3.10
N ALA A 184 5.54 -4.76 -4.06
CA ALA A 184 6.51 -5.78 -4.47
C ALA A 184 7.74 -5.75 -3.57
N GLU A 185 8.12 -6.91 -3.04
CA GLU A 185 9.25 -7.05 -2.14
C GLU A 185 10.48 -7.68 -2.79
N GLY A 186 11.64 -7.42 -2.20
CA GLY A 186 12.87 -8.07 -2.61
C GLY A 186 13.36 -7.66 -4.00
N ILE A 187 13.06 -6.46 -4.46
CA ILE A 187 13.59 -5.92 -5.72
C ILE A 187 15.09 -5.71 -5.57
N GLU A 188 15.89 -6.51 -6.26
CA GLU A 188 17.35 -6.46 -6.17
C GLU A 188 18.02 -5.91 -7.42
N THR A 189 17.35 -5.99 -8.57
CA THR A 189 17.91 -5.57 -9.86
C THR A 189 17.06 -4.48 -10.51
N ARG A 190 17.70 -3.70 -11.39
CA ARG A 190 17.02 -2.68 -12.18
C ARG A 190 16.06 -3.30 -13.21
N ALA A 191 16.36 -4.50 -13.71
CA ALA A 191 15.50 -5.21 -14.65
C ALA A 191 14.18 -5.66 -14.00
N GLU A 192 14.24 -6.17 -12.77
CA GLU A 192 13.05 -6.48 -11.96
C GLU A 192 12.22 -5.22 -11.70
N LEU A 193 12.87 -4.12 -11.30
CA LEU A 193 12.20 -2.83 -11.07
C LEU A 193 11.48 -2.34 -12.33
N ASP A 194 12.14 -2.38 -13.48
CA ASP A 194 11.56 -1.95 -14.76
C ASP A 194 10.36 -2.81 -15.17
N ALA A 195 10.44 -4.13 -14.95
CA ALA A 195 9.34 -5.06 -15.21
C ALA A 195 8.12 -4.75 -14.30
N LEU A 196 8.35 -4.49 -13.02
CA LEU A 196 7.27 -4.15 -12.07
C LEU A 196 6.62 -2.80 -12.38
N ILE A 197 7.40 -1.80 -12.77
CA ILE A 197 6.87 -0.52 -13.23
C ILE A 197 6.02 -0.71 -14.50
N ALA A 198 6.48 -1.54 -15.46
CA ALA A 198 5.74 -1.82 -16.67
C ALA A 198 4.41 -2.56 -16.40
N LEU A 199 4.36 -3.39 -15.35
CA LEU A 199 3.15 -4.08 -14.88
C LEU A 199 2.22 -3.15 -14.07
N GLY A 200 2.62 -1.91 -13.81
CA GLY A 200 1.82 -0.94 -13.06
C GLY A 200 1.78 -1.21 -11.55
N VAL A 201 2.74 -1.95 -11.00
CA VAL A 201 2.85 -2.17 -9.55
C VAL A 201 3.12 -0.83 -8.86
N PRO A 202 2.27 -0.42 -7.90
CA PRO A 202 2.35 0.94 -7.35
C PRO A 202 3.49 1.13 -6.35
N LEU A 203 3.79 0.11 -5.54
CA LEU A 203 4.78 0.21 -4.47
C LEU A 203 5.86 -0.85 -4.61
N GLY A 204 7.08 -0.48 -4.26
CA GLY A 204 8.20 -1.40 -4.28
C GLY A 204 9.16 -1.22 -3.11
N GLN A 205 9.77 -2.33 -2.72
CA GLN A 205 10.78 -2.42 -1.67
C GLN A 205 11.86 -3.41 -2.07
N GLY A 206 13.10 -3.13 -1.73
CA GLY A 206 14.21 -4.04 -2.00
C GLY A 206 15.56 -3.34 -1.99
N TRP A 207 16.61 -4.12 -2.15
CA TRP A 207 17.97 -3.57 -2.07
C TRP A 207 18.31 -2.63 -3.23
N ALA A 208 17.64 -2.76 -4.35
CA ALA A 208 17.77 -1.80 -5.47
C ALA A 208 17.24 -0.41 -5.11
N LEU A 209 16.30 -0.30 -4.16
CA LEU A 209 15.68 0.95 -3.72
C LEU A 209 16.24 1.46 -2.39
N GLY A 210 16.74 0.57 -1.55
CA GLY A 210 17.37 0.92 -0.28
C GLY A 210 17.44 -0.25 0.70
N ARG A 211 18.53 -0.32 1.45
CA ARG A 211 18.71 -1.33 2.51
C ARG A 211 18.15 -0.81 3.83
N PRO A 212 17.76 -1.71 4.76
CA PRO A 212 17.37 -1.31 6.11
C PRO A 212 18.51 -0.57 6.81
N GLN A 213 18.23 0.61 7.37
CA GLN A 213 19.22 1.45 8.06
C GLN A 213 18.58 2.14 9.29
N PRO A 214 19.41 2.60 10.25
CA PRO A 214 18.91 3.21 11.49
C PRO A 214 18.08 4.48 11.26
N GLN A 215 18.41 5.26 10.21
CA GLN A 215 17.71 6.49 9.85
C GLN A 215 16.73 6.22 8.69
N MET A 216 15.61 6.92 8.69
CA MET A 216 14.68 6.95 7.58
C MET A 216 15.30 7.68 6.40
N LEU A 217 15.38 7.01 5.23
CA LEU A 217 15.90 7.60 4.01
C LEU A 217 14.92 8.66 3.50
N ALA A 218 15.32 9.93 3.46
CA ALA A 218 14.42 11.01 3.07
C ALA A 218 14.07 11.01 1.57
N ALA A 219 14.96 10.53 0.70
CA ALA A 219 14.76 10.44 -0.75
C ALA A 219 15.74 9.42 -1.35
N LEU A 220 15.37 8.83 -2.47
CA LEU A 220 16.30 8.06 -3.31
C LEU A 220 17.34 8.97 -3.96
N PRO A 221 18.48 8.41 -4.44
CA PRO A 221 19.40 9.11 -5.32
C PRO A 221 18.65 9.73 -6.53
N PRO A 222 18.99 10.96 -6.94
CA PRO A 222 18.29 11.64 -8.05
C PRO A 222 18.25 10.82 -9.36
N GLU A 223 19.30 10.05 -9.63
CA GLU A 223 19.38 9.17 -10.80
C GLU A 223 18.36 8.04 -10.76
N ASP A 224 18.07 7.48 -9.58
CA ASP A 224 17.07 6.43 -9.40
C ASP A 224 15.65 6.99 -9.52
N VAL A 225 15.40 8.17 -8.94
CA VAL A 225 14.13 8.91 -9.13
C VAL A 225 13.89 9.20 -10.62
N ALA A 226 14.92 9.70 -11.34
CA ALA A 226 14.80 10.00 -12.76
C ALA A 226 14.55 8.73 -13.59
N HIS A 227 15.22 7.63 -13.25
CA HIS A 227 15.01 6.32 -13.90
C HIS A 227 13.57 5.82 -13.71
N ILE A 228 13.07 5.77 -12.47
CA ILE A 228 11.72 5.32 -12.14
C ILE A 228 10.69 6.16 -12.90
N ARG A 229 10.77 7.48 -12.83
CA ARG A 229 9.86 8.39 -13.54
C ARG A 229 9.90 8.20 -15.05
N GLY A 230 11.10 8.04 -15.61
CA GLY A 230 11.27 7.82 -17.05
C GLY A 230 10.67 6.49 -17.51
N THR A 231 10.82 5.41 -16.72
CA THR A 231 10.23 4.10 -17.00
C THR A 231 8.71 4.14 -16.83
N ALA A 232 8.21 4.73 -15.75
CA ALA A 232 6.77 4.87 -15.49
C ALA A 232 6.08 5.72 -16.59
N SER A 233 6.71 6.80 -17.04
CA SER A 233 6.16 7.60 -18.14
C SER A 233 6.06 6.82 -19.45
N ARG A 234 7.00 5.94 -19.74
CA ARG A 234 6.93 5.05 -20.92
C ARG A 234 5.83 4.01 -20.78
N ALA A 235 5.68 3.42 -19.58
CA ALA A 235 4.64 2.44 -19.29
C ALA A 235 3.22 3.06 -19.32
N SER A 236 3.08 4.29 -18.83
CA SER A 236 1.77 4.98 -18.79
C SER A 236 1.24 5.37 -20.17
N LEU A 237 2.06 5.32 -21.24
CA LEU A 237 1.56 5.40 -22.61
C LEU A 237 0.73 4.16 -23.02
N THR A 238 0.64 3.15 -22.18
CA THR A 238 0.08 1.83 -22.52
C THR A 238 -1.13 1.40 -21.69
N GLY A 239 -1.87 2.31 -21.02
CA GLY A 239 -3.21 1.95 -20.58
C GLY A 239 -3.54 1.97 -19.10
N ASN A 240 -2.88 2.78 -18.27
CA ASN A 240 -3.28 3.00 -16.89
C ASN A 240 -3.85 4.42 -16.64
N VAL A 241 -4.45 4.62 -15.45
CA VAL A 241 -5.12 5.87 -15.05
C VAL A 241 -4.18 7.08 -15.11
N ALA A 242 -2.90 6.92 -14.78
CA ALA A 242 -1.93 8.02 -14.81
C ALA A 242 -1.88 8.73 -16.17
N SER A 243 -2.17 8.01 -17.29
CA SER A 243 -2.16 8.57 -18.64
C SER A 243 -3.28 9.59 -18.90
N VAL A 244 -4.35 9.57 -18.10
CA VAL A 244 -5.57 10.38 -18.29
C VAL A 244 -5.87 11.31 -17.10
N VAL A 245 -5.01 11.33 -16.07
CA VAL A 245 -5.15 12.22 -14.92
C VAL A 245 -4.99 13.67 -15.36
N ARG A 246 -5.91 14.53 -14.95
CA ARG A 246 -5.82 15.98 -15.09
C ARG A 246 -5.51 16.61 -13.73
N PRO A 247 -4.57 17.56 -13.65
CA PRO A 247 -4.32 18.29 -12.40
C PRO A 247 -5.61 18.88 -11.85
N ALA A 248 -5.80 18.82 -10.53
CA ALA A 248 -6.96 19.39 -9.86
C ALA A 248 -6.55 20.05 -8.54
N THR A 249 -7.26 21.09 -8.15
CA THR A 249 -7.06 21.75 -6.87
C THR A 249 -7.82 21.03 -5.79
N ALA A 250 -7.10 20.54 -4.77
CA ALA A 250 -7.69 19.88 -3.61
C ALA A 250 -7.63 20.79 -2.38
N GLY A 251 -8.70 20.78 -1.57
CA GLY A 251 -8.77 21.62 -0.38
C GLY A 251 -10.08 21.47 0.39
N ARG A 252 -10.24 22.28 1.43
CA ARG A 252 -11.44 22.30 2.30
C ARG A 252 -12.41 23.42 1.91
N ASP A 253 -11.95 24.36 1.11
CA ASP A 253 -12.75 25.52 0.66
C ASP A 253 -13.51 25.15 -0.62
N ARG A 254 -14.83 25.04 -0.51
CA ARG A 254 -15.71 24.68 -1.63
C ARG A 254 -15.65 25.67 -2.80
N ASP A 255 -15.27 26.91 -2.56
CA ASP A 255 -15.24 27.93 -3.62
C ASP A 255 -13.94 27.87 -4.44
N ARG A 256 -12.87 27.30 -3.88
CA ARG A 256 -11.53 27.26 -4.48
C ARG A 256 -11.09 25.87 -4.91
N ALA A 257 -11.69 24.82 -4.35
CA ALA A 257 -11.31 23.44 -4.63
C ALA A 257 -12.17 22.81 -5.73
N GLU A 258 -11.59 21.86 -6.44
CA GLU A 258 -12.28 20.92 -7.34
C GLU A 258 -12.49 19.57 -6.65
N VAL A 259 -11.63 19.25 -5.68
CA VAL A 259 -11.71 18.05 -4.83
C VAL A 259 -11.77 18.49 -3.38
N LEU A 260 -12.78 18.04 -2.66
CA LEU A 260 -13.03 18.39 -1.26
C LEU A 260 -12.38 17.37 -0.32
N LEU A 261 -11.67 17.89 0.67
CA LEU A 261 -11.00 17.11 1.70
C LEU A 261 -11.67 17.32 3.06
N ARG A 262 -11.74 16.25 3.87
CA ARG A 262 -12.05 16.33 5.31
C ARG A 262 -10.86 16.89 6.10
N ASP A 263 -11.08 17.03 7.42
CA ASP A 263 -10.04 17.54 8.34
C ASP A 263 -8.84 16.60 8.46
N ASP A 264 -9.05 15.31 8.24
CA ASP A 264 -8.00 14.29 8.21
C ASP A 264 -7.27 14.17 6.85
N GLY A 265 -7.62 15.02 5.87
CA GLY A 265 -7.02 15.02 4.55
C GLY A 265 -7.66 14.06 3.55
N MET A 266 -8.61 13.25 3.99
CA MET A 266 -9.29 12.28 3.11
C MET A 266 -10.23 12.95 2.11
N VAL A 267 -10.25 12.44 0.89
CA VAL A 267 -11.15 12.87 -0.19
C VAL A 267 -12.59 12.51 0.14
N THR A 268 -13.52 13.44 -0.05
CA THR A 268 -14.96 13.22 0.17
C THR A 268 -15.81 13.45 -1.05
N GLU A 269 -15.60 14.58 -1.73
CA GLU A 269 -16.42 15.01 -2.88
C GLU A 269 -15.53 15.56 -3.99
N VAL A 270 -16.05 15.54 -5.21
CA VAL A 270 -15.43 16.14 -6.38
C VAL A 270 -16.46 16.97 -7.15
N ARG A 271 -16.02 18.02 -7.85
CA ARG A 271 -16.93 18.78 -8.73
C ARG A 271 -17.17 18.00 -10.03
N ASP A 272 -18.43 17.81 -10.38
CA ASP A 272 -18.83 17.28 -11.70
C ASP A 272 -18.66 18.33 -12.80
N GLY A 273 -18.86 17.90 -14.06
CA GLY A 273 -18.77 18.81 -15.21
C GLY A 273 -19.81 19.95 -15.23
N THR A 274 -20.80 19.93 -14.33
CA THR A 274 -21.80 20.99 -14.14
C THR A 274 -21.47 21.91 -12.96
N GLY A 275 -20.38 21.65 -12.25
CA GLY A 275 -19.96 22.39 -11.06
C GLY A 275 -20.61 21.95 -9.75
N ARG A 276 -21.42 20.89 -9.74
CA ARG A 276 -22.01 20.34 -8.51
C ARG A 276 -21.01 19.45 -7.78
N TRP A 277 -21.15 19.42 -6.46
CA TRP A 277 -20.40 18.50 -5.61
C TRP A 277 -21.08 17.13 -5.60
N VAL A 278 -20.28 16.09 -5.92
CA VAL A 278 -20.70 14.69 -5.92
C VAL A 278 -19.73 13.85 -5.10
N PRO A 279 -20.18 12.79 -4.42
CA PRO A 279 -19.30 11.91 -3.68
C PRO A 279 -18.19 11.35 -4.58
N ALA A 280 -16.94 11.51 -4.15
CA ALA A 280 -15.79 11.06 -4.90
C ALA A 280 -15.67 9.53 -4.90
N MET A 281 -15.21 8.98 -6.01
CA MET A 281 -14.67 7.64 -6.12
C MET A 281 -13.18 7.77 -6.39
N THR A 282 -12.35 7.21 -5.53
CA THR A 282 -10.90 7.27 -5.64
C THR A 282 -10.35 6.12 -6.47
N VAL A 283 -9.24 6.36 -7.16
CA VAL A 283 -8.52 5.38 -7.98
C VAL A 283 -7.02 5.61 -7.88
N ALA A 284 -6.26 4.52 -7.98
CA ALA A 284 -4.80 4.60 -8.00
C ALA A 284 -4.29 5.02 -9.41
N PRO A 285 -3.14 5.72 -9.51
CA PRO A 285 -2.53 6.06 -10.79
C PRO A 285 -2.21 4.84 -11.66
N SER A 286 -1.84 3.73 -11.04
CA SER A 286 -1.47 2.47 -11.68
C SER A 286 -2.66 1.60 -12.11
N ALA A 287 -3.89 1.96 -11.70
CA ALA A 287 -5.07 1.17 -12.03
C ALA A 287 -5.29 1.11 -13.55
N ALA A 288 -5.65 -0.07 -14.07
CA ALA A 288 -5.91 -0.27 -15.48
C ALA A 288 -7.15 0.52 -15.96
N LEU A 289 -7.04 1.22 -17.07
CA LEU A 289 -8.14 2.05 -17.62
C LEU A 289 -9.43 1.25 -17.81
N ALA A 290 -9.34 0.01 -18.32
CA ALA A 290 -10.50 -0.84 -18.54
C ALA A 290 -11.22 -1.22 -17.25
N GLU A 291 -10.47 -1.52 -16.19
CA GLU A 291 -11.03 -1.83 -14.87
C GLU A 291 -11.74 -0.63 -14.26
N VAL A 292 -11.07 0.52 -14.29
CA VAL A 292 -11.63 1.77 -13.76
C VAL A 292 -12.88 2.19 -14.53
N ALA A 293 -12.89 2.04 -15.87
CA ALA A 293 -14.08 2.29 -16.68
C ALA A 293 -15.25 1.37 -16.28
N ARG A 294 -14.97 0.07 -16.11
CA ARG A 294 -15.98 -0.89 -15.66
C ARG A 294 -16.54 -0.53 -14.28
N ARG A 295 -15.70 -0.20 -13.31
CA ARG A 295 -16.14 0.26 -11.97
C ARG A 295 -16.98 1.53 -12.05
N ALA A 296 -16.59 2.48 -12.88
CA ALA A 296 -17.37 3.72 -13.08
C ALA A 296 -18.76 3.44 -13.67
N MET A 297 -18.86 2.50 -14.63
CA MET A 297 -20.12 2.12 -15.26
C MET A 297 -21.07 1.33 -14.33
N LEU A 298 -20.56 0.70 -13.28
CA LEU A 298 -21.37 0.04 -12.24
C LEU A 298 -22.03 1.02 -11.27
N ARG A 299 -21.64 2.30 -11.27
CA ARG A 299 -22.29 3.33 -10.46
C ARG A 299 -23.76 3.53 -10.88
N PRO A 300 -24.63 4.01 -9.98
CA PRO A 300 -26.00 4.41 -10.34
C PRO A 300 -26.01 5.34 -11.55
N GLU A 301 -27.01 5.20 -12.43
CA GLU A 301 -27.06 5.90 -13.72
C GLU A 301 -26.80 7.42 -13.65
N PRO A 302 -27.33 8.17 -12.70
CA PRO A 302 -27.06 9.61 -12.59
C PRO A 302 -25.59 9.94 -12.29
N ARG A 303 -24.79 8.95 -11.83
CA ARG A 303 -23.42 9.14 -11.36
C ARG A 303 -22.37 8.45 -12.24
N ARG A 304 -22.78 7.78 -13.30
CA ARG A 304 -21.83 7.03 -14.17
C ARG A 304 -20.78 7.94 -14.81
N TRP A 305 -21.13 9.17 -15.06
CA TRP A 305 -20.29 10.15 -15.74
C TRP A 305 -19.58 11.13 -14.80
N ASP A 306 -19.80 11.00 -13.48
CA ASP A 306 -19.08 11.80 -12.50
C ASP A 306 -17.58 11.52 -12.62
N PRO A 307 -16.70 12.53 -12.50
CA PRO A 307 -15.25 12.30 -12.53
C PRO A 307 -14.80 11.45 -11.36
N LEU A 308 -13.65 10.80 -11.54
CA LEU A 308 -12.98 10.06 -10.48
C LEU A 308 -11.85 10.93 -9.91
N VAL A 309 -11.41 10.64 -8.69
CA VAL A 309 -10.27 11.30 -8.07
C VAL A 309 -9.10 10.33 -8.01
N CYS A 310 -8.01 10.67 -8.68
CA CYS A 310 -6.78 9.91 -8.57
C CYS A 310 -6.03 10.33 -7.30
N THR A 311 -5.72 9.34 -6.45
CA THR A 311 -4.99 9.56 -5.19
C THR A 311 -3.74 8.68 -5.16
N ASP A 312 -2.71 9.15 -4.49
CA ASP A 312 -1.55 8.31 -4.15
C ASP A 312 -1.87 7.34 -2.99
N VAL A 313 -0.91 6.54 -2.62
CA VAL A 313 -1.01 5.53 -1.54
C VAL A 313 -1.34 6.14 -0.17
N ASN A 314 -1.03 7.40 0.04
CA ASN A 314 -1.34 8.13 1.27
C ASN A 314 -2.68 8.88 1.22
N GLY A 315 -3.45 8.69 0.12
CA GLY A 315 -4.72 9.38 -0.11
C GLY A 315 -4.57 10.83 -0.58
N ALA A 316 -3.33 11.31 -0.85
CA ALA A 316 -3.13 12.64 -1.39
C ALA A 316 -3.61 12.72 -2.84
N VAL A 317 -4.31 13.81 -3.18
CA VAL A 317 -4.89 14.00 -4.51
C VAL A 317 -3.81 14.25 -5.54
N VAL A 318 -3.72 13.37 -6.54
CA VAL A 318 -2.87 13.51 -7.72
C VAL A 318 -3.57 14.36 -8.79
N GLY A 319 -4.90 14.17 -8.90
CA GLY A 319 -5.74 14.89 -9.85
C GLY A 319 -7.10 14.26 -10.03
N THR A 320 -7.84 14.66 -11.06
CA THR A 320 -9.12 14.07 -11.45
C THR A 320 -9.00 13.27 -12.73
N VAL A 321 -9.88 12.29 -12.90
CA VAL A 321 -9.99 11.44 -14.09
C VAL A 321 -11.38 11.64 -14.68
N PRO A 322 -11.52 12.47 -15.74
CA PRO A 322 -12.78 12.60 -16.45
C PRO A 322 -13.11 11.33 -17.22
N LEU A 323 -14.36 10.90 -17.17
CA LEU A 323 -14.79 9.65 -17.83
C LEU A 323 -14.67 9.69 -19.36
N ASP A 324 -14.82 10.85 -19.98
CA ASP A 324 -14.61 11.05 -21.40
C ASP A 324 -13.15 10.77 -21.81
N ALA A 325 -12.19 11.28 -21.03
CA ALA A 325 -10.77 11.02 -21.25
C ALA A 325 -10.42 9.54 -21.09
N LEU A 326 -11.02 8.88 -20.10
CA LEU A 326 -10.84 7.44 -19.87
C LEU A 326 -11.40 6.59 -20.99
N VAL A 327 -12.60 6.90 -21.49
CA VAL A 327 -13.23 6.19 -22.62
C VAL A 327 -12.41 6.40 -23.91
N LEU A 328 -11.97 7.63 -24.19
CA LEU A 328 -11.14 7.93 -25.36
C LEU A 328 -9.83 7.13 -25.32
N ALA A 329 -9.14 7.12 -24.19
CA ALA A 329 -7.90 6.37 -24.03
C ALA A 329 -8.07 4.85 -24.23
N LEU A 330 -9.23 4.30 -23.86
CA LEU A 330 -9.55 2.89 -24.14
C LEU A 330 -9.78 2.62 -25.64
N CYS A 331 -10.39 3.57 -26.35
CA CYS A 331 -10.60 3.44 -27.79
C CYS A 331 -9.28 3.53 -28.59
N ASP A 332 -8.29 4.27 -28.06
CA ASP A 332 -6.99 4.46 -28.69
C ASP A 332 -5.98 3.34 -28.36
N SER A 333 -6.33 2.42 -27.44
CA SER A 333 -5.46 1.31 -27.06
C SER A 333 -5.52 0.20 -28.13
N PRO A 334 -4.39 -0.20 -28.76
CA PRO A 334 -4.35 -1.26 -29.75
C PRO A 334 -4.59 -2.61 -29.06
N GLY A 335 -5.82 -3.11 -29.07
CA GLY A 335 -6.17 -4.44 -28.59
C GLY A 335 -7.45 -4.56 -27.75
N ALA A 336 -8.33 -3.56 -27.78
CA ALA A 336 -9.68 -3.67 -27.21
C ALA A 336 -10.65 -4.44 -28.12
#